data_a3848ae8df238b969eb686a28eefe50f
#
_entry.id   a3848ae8df238b969eb686a28eefe50f
#
_cell.length_a   1.000
_cell.length_b   1.000
_cell.length_c   1.000
_cell.angle_alpha   90.00
_cell.angle_beta   90.00
_cell.angle_gamma   90.00
#
_symmetry.space_group_name_H-M   'P 1'
#
loop_
_entity.id
_entity.type
_entity.pdbx_description
1 polymer ?
#
loop_
_entity_poly.entity_id
_entity_poly.type
_entity_poly.pdbx_seq_one_letter_code
_entity_poly.pdbx_strand_id
1 'polypeptide(L)'
;EAFREFKDRAINPEHPDTRGTAQNPDIYFQGREAANSYYLKIPGIVKSYMKQVGDLTGRQYGLFDYVGDPEADRVIVAMGSGCEAIEESISALNAQGERLGLVKVRLYRPFDTESFLRAIPSSVETLTVLDRTKEAGAIGEPLYTDVCTAFMEYGEGPKIVGGRYGLSSKEFTPNMIKAVYDNMKSVQPKNHFTVGINDDVTHTSLEVDKGFNPAPEGTIAAKFWGLGADGTVGANQSAIAIIGDNTDKY
;
A
#
# COMPACT_ATOMS: atom_id res chain seq x y z
N GLU A 1 -1.57 -40.51 -4.98
CA GLU A 1 -2.96 -40.09 -5.22
C GLU A 1 -2.96 -38.81 -6.10
N ALA A 2 -2.41 -37.69 -5.66
CA ALA A 2 -2.37 -36.42 -6.40
C ALA A 2 -1.74 -36.52 -7.82
N PHE A 3 -0.73 -37.38 -8.00
CA PHE A 3 -0.11 -37.60 -9.31
C PHE A 3 -1.04 -38.35 -10.28
N ARG A 4 -1.87 -39.25 -9.76
CA ARG A 4 -2.88 -39.95 -10.57
C ARG A 4 -3.99 -39.01 -10.96
N GLU A 5 -4.51 -38.23 -10.03
CA GLU A 5 -5.53 -37.19 -10.29
C GLU A 5 -5.04 -36.13 -11.30
N PHE A 6 -3.75 -35.79 -11.27
CA PHE A 6 -3.16 -34.90 -12.26
C PHE A 6 -3.17 -35.53 -13.67
N LYS A 7 -2.80 -36.83 -13.77
CA LYS A 7 -2.86 -37.56 -15.05
C LYS A 7 -4.28 -37.73 -15.59
N ASP A 8 -5.24 -37.98 -14.70
CA ASP A 8 -6.62 -38.18 -15.08
C ASP A 8 -7.28 -36.88 -15.64
N ARG A 9 -6.68 -35.73 -15.35
CA ARG A 9 -7.09 -34.43 -15.95
C ARG A 9 -6.44 -34.13 -17.31
N ALA A 10 -5.55 -34.98 -17.80
CA ALA A 10 -4.95 -34.79 -19.11
C ALA A 10 -5.99 -34.98 -20.22
N ILE A 11 -5.83 -34.26 -21.33
CA ILE A 11 -6.68 -34.44 -22.51
C ILE A 11 -6.46 -35.87 -23.03
N ASN A 12 -7.54 -36.62 -23.19
CA ASN A 12 -7.52 -38.01 -23.60
C ASN A 12 -8.64 -38.23 -24.65
N PRO A 13 -8.30 -38.84 -25.81
CA PRO A 13 -9.29 -39.15 -26.85
C PRO A 13 -10.43 -40.06 -26.38
N GLU A 14 -10.16 -40.95 -25.41
CA GLU A 14 -11.18 -41.87 -24.83
C GLU A 14 -12.18 -41.13 -23.93
N HIS A 15 -11.77 -39.98 -23.39
CA HIS A 15 -12.58 -39.10 -22.55
C HIS A 15 -12.41 -37.65 -23.02
N PRO A 16 -13.07 -37.29 -24.16
CA PRO A 16 -12.91 -35.95 -24.72
C PRO A 16 -13.49 -34.89 -23.79
N ASP A 17 -12.73 -33.82 -23.57
CA ASP A 17 -13.13 -32.68 -22.77
C ASP A 17 -12.81 -31.40 -23.53
N THR A 18 -13.66 -30.39 -23.39
CA THR A 18 -13.48 -29.09 -24.04
C THR A 18 -12.93 -28.09 -23.03
N ARG A 19 -11.72 -27.61 -23.30
CA ARG A 19 -11.04 -26.61 -22.45
C ARG A 19 -10.63 -25.40 -23.27
N GLY A 20 -10.73 -24.22 -22.66
CA GLY A 20 -10.26 -22.98 -23.27
C GLY A 20 -11.06 -22.55 -24.49
N THR A 21 -12.35 -22.83 -24.53
CA THR A 21 -13.26 -22.38 -25.60
C THR A 21 -13.55 -20.90 -25.52
N ALA A 22 -13.71 -20.25 -26.67
CA ALA A 22 -14.27 -18.92 -26.75
C ALA A 22 -15.75 -18.93 -26.32
N GLN A 23 -16.15 -17.92 -25.56
CA GLN A 23 -17.54 -17.73 -25.15
C GLN A 23 -18.17 -16.59 -25.95
N ASN A 24 -19.40 -16.80 -26.42
CA ASN A 24 -20.18 -15.76 -27.07
C ASN A 24 -20.58 -14.67 -26.06
N PRO A 25 -20.88 -13.44 -26.50
CA PRO A 25 -21.19 -12.31 -25.62
C PRO A 25 -22.32 -12.57 -24.62
N ASP A 26 -23.34 -13.30 -25.01
CA ASP A 26 -24.49 -13.67 -24.18
C ASP A 26 -24.13 -14.61 -23.01
N ILE A 27 -23.15 -15.51 -23.22
CA ILE A 27 -22.69 -16.44 -22.21
C ILE A 27 -21.57 -15.81 -21.36
N TYR A 28 -20.64 -15.11 -22.00
CA TYR A 28 -19.45 -14.55 -21.33
C TYR A 28 -19.82 -13.54 -20.25
N PHE A 29 -20.70 -12.58 -20.58
CA PHE A 29 -21.09 -11.54 -19.62
C PHE A 29 -21.81 -12.16 -18.40
N GLN A 30 -22.74 -13.08 -18.64
CA GLN A 30 -23.43 -13.78 -17.55
C GLN A 30 -22.46 -14.61 -16.68
N GLY A 31 -21.49 -15.27 -17.29
CA GLY A 31 -20.44 -16.02 -16.57
C GLY A 31 -19.55 -15.10 -15.72
N ARG A 32 -19.23 -13.91 -16.22
CA ARG A 32 -18.47 -12.90 -15.45
C ARG A 32 -19.24 -12.42 -14.23
N GLU A 33 -20.55 -12.15 -14.37
CA GLU A 33 -21.40 -11.75 -13.24
C GLU A 33 -21.58 -12.89 -12.21
N ALA A 34 -21.72 -14.12 -12.66
CA ALA A 34 -21.85 -15.28 -11.78
C ALA A 34 -20.64 -15.46 -10.85
N ALA A 35 -19.45 -15.00 -11.25
CA ALA A 35 -18.24 -15.04 -10.45
C ALA A 35 -18.31 -14.12 -9.20
N ASN A 36 -19.20 -13.12 -9.18
CA ASN A 36 -19.35 -12.21 -8.05
C ASN A 36 -19.66 -12.95 -6.75
N SER A 37 -20.38 -14.08 -6.81
CA SER A 37 -20.69 -14.91 -5.64
C SER A 37 -19.45 -15.46 -4.94
N TYR A 38 -18.34 -15.62 -5.65
CA TYR A 38 -17.06 -16.03 -5.09
C TYR A 38 -16.29 -14.82 -4.54
N TYR A 39 -16.22 -13.73 -5.31
CA TYR A 39 -15.51 -12.51 -4.88
C TYR A 39 -16.10 -11.91 -3.60
N LEU A 40 -17.41 -11.89 -3.44
CA LEU A 40 -18.10 -11.38 -2.25
C LEU A 40 -17.77 -12.15 -0.96
N LYS A 41 -17.31 -13.40 -1.06
CA LYS A 41 -16.89 -14.21 0.10
C LYS A 41 -15.44 -13.96 0.52
N ILE A 42 -14.59 -13.46 -0.38
CA ILE A 42 -13.14 -13.32 -0.15
C ILE A 42 -12.82 -12.48 1.08
N PRO A 43 -13.41 -11.30 1.31
CA PRO A 43 -13.09 -10.49 2.48
C PRO A 43 -13.28 -11.25 3.80
N GLY A 44 -14.39 -11.98 3.95
CA GLY A 44 -14.65 -12.79 5.13
C GLY A 44 -13.64 -13.94 5.31
N ILE A 45 -13.28 -14.60 4.21
CA ILE A 45 -12.28 -15.68 4.22
C ILE A 45 -10.91 -15.11 4.63
N VAL A 46 -10.48 -13.99 4.04
CA VAL A 46 -9.20 -13.36 4.35
C VAL A 46 -9.15 -12.90 5.80
N LYS A 47 -10.21 -12.27 6.33
CA LYS A 47 -10.32 -11.92 7.76
C LYS A 47 -10.12 -13.13 8.67
N SER A 48 -10.73 -14.27 8.32
CA SER A 48 -10.60 -15.49 9.11
C SER A 48 -9.16 -16.01 9.15
N TYR A 49 -8.47 -16.03 8.01
CA TYR A 49 -7.06 -16.44 7.96
C TYR A 49 -6.12 -15.43 8.62
N MET A 50 -6.36 -14.14 8.46
CA MET A 50 -5.60 -13.09 9.17
C MET A 50 -5.70 -13.28 10.69
N LYS A 51 -6.91 -13.60 11.20
CA LYS A 51 -7.09 -13.91 12.60
C LYS A 51 -6.30 -15.14 13.03
N GLN A 52 -6.33 -16.23 12.26
CA GLN A 52 -5.57 -17.43 12.56
C GLN A 52 -4.05 -17.15 12.58
N VAL A 53 -3.53 -16.37 11.63
CA VAL A 53 -2.13 -15.95 11.64
C VAL A 53 -1.82 -15.08 12.86
N GLY A 54 -2.73 -14.18 13.23
CA GLY A 54 -2.63 -13.37 14.44
C GLY A 54 -2.55 -14.20 15.71
N ASP A 55 -3.43 -15.21 15.84
CA ASP A 55 -3.44 -16.12 16.97
C ASP A 55 -2.12 -16.93 17.11
N LEU A 56 -1.47 -17.25 15.98
CA LEU A 56 -0.19 -17.97 15.96
C LEU A 56 1.03 -17.08 16.23
N THR A 57 0.99 -15.82 15.77
CA THR A 57 2.16 -14.92 15.78
C THR A 57 2.11 -13.84 16.85
N GLY A 58 0.96 -13.66 17.51
CA GLY A 58 0.71 -12.56 18.44
C GLY A 58 0.49 -11.21 17.75
N ARG A 59 0.41 -11.16 16.42
CA ARG A 59 0.21 -9.93 15.63
C ARG A 59 -1.25 -9.82 15.22
N GLN A 60 -1.75 -8.59 15.14
CA GLN A 60 -3.10 -8.32 14.66
C GLN A 60 -3.08 -7.80 13.23
N TYR A 61 -3.94 -8.37 12.39
CA TYR A 61 -4.08 -7.98 10.98
C TYR A 61 -5.56 -7.84 10.62
N GLY A 62 -5.89 -6.73 9.94
CA GLY A 62 -7.18 -6.49 9.30
C GLY A 62 -7.05 -6.33 7.79
N LEU A 63 -8.17 -6.20 7.08
CA LEU A 63 -8.16 -5.88 5.65
C LEU A 63 -7.61 -4.48 5.40
N PHE A 64 -7.87 -3.58 6.36
CA PHE A 64 -7.34 -2.23 6.45
C PHE A 64 -6.93 -2.00 7.90
N ASP A 65 -5.67 -1.66 8.13
CA ASP A 65 -5.17 -1.38 9.48
C ASP A 65 -4.91 0.11 9.64
N TYR A 66 -5.49 0.68 10.68
CA TYR A 66 -5.21 2.05 11.08
C TYR A 66 -4.04 2.12 12.06
N VAL A 67 -3.14 3.06 11.85
CA VAL A 67 -2.04 3.38 12.75
C VAL A 67 -1.93 4.90 12.89
N GLY A 68 -1.69 5.39 14.08
CA GLY A 68 -1.48 6.81 14.36
C GLY A 68 -2.36 7.35 15.48
N ASP A 69 -2.56 8.66 15.48
CA ASP A 69 -3.38 9.34 16.46
C ASP A 69 -4.87 8.97 16.26
N PRO A 70 -5.60 8.53 17.31
CA PRO A 70 -7.03 8.20 17.19
C PRO A 70 -7.91 9.39 16.79
N GLU A 71 -7.44 10.62 17.03
CA GLU A 71 -8.10 11.87 16.64
C GLU A 71 -7.36 12.58 15.48
N ALA A 72 -6.74 11.80 14.60
CA ALA A 72 -6.00 12.35 13.46
C ALA A 72 -6.90 13.22 12.58
N ASP A 73 -6.39 14.38 12.20
CA ASP A 73 -7.03 15.29 11.24
C ASP A 73 -6.55 15.04 9.79
N ARG A 74 -5.40 14.40 9.63
CA ARG A 74 -4.77 14.09 8.35
C ARG A 74 -4.32 12.63 8.33
N VAL A 75 -4.79 11.90 7.32
CA VAL A 75 -4.52 10.47 7.17
C VAL A 75 -4.01 10.17 5.77
N ILE A 76 -2.95 9.37 5.68
CA ILE A 76 -2.50 8.78 4.42
C ILE A 76 -3.15 7.40 4.27
N VAL A 77 -3.59 7.05 3.06
CA VAL A 77 -3.96 5.70 2.65
C VAL A 77 -2.89 5.19 1.70
N ALA A 78 -2.27 4.07 2.03
CA ALA A 78 -1.22 3.47 1.20
C ALA A 78 -1.21 1.94 1.34
N MET A 79 -0.50 1.26 0.43
CA MET A 79 -0.28 -0.17 0.48
C MET A 79 1.19 -0.54 0.25
N GLY A 80 1.59 -1.69 0.76
CA GLY A 80 2.93 -2.25 0.57
C GLY A 80 4.00 -1.60 1.44
N SER A 81 5.26 -1.72 1.04
CA SER A 81 6.44 -1.37 1.86
C SER A 81 6.54 0.11 2.25
N GLY A 82 5.90 1.00 1.52
CA GLY A 82 5.86 2.42 1.89
C GLY A 82 5.17 2.69 3.23
N CYS A 83 4.27 1.80 3.66
CA CYS A 83 3.53 1.95 4.91
C CYS A 83 4.43 1.95 6.15
N GLU A 84 5.51 1.19 6.14
CA GLU A 84 6.43 1.10 7.29
C GLU A 84 7.18 2.43 7.50
N ALA A 85 7.69 3.01 6.43
CA ALA A 85 8.33 4.33 6.50
C ALA A 85 7.34 5.44 6.91
N ILE A 86 6.07 5.34 6.48
CA ILE A 86 5.01 6.28 6.90
C ILE A 86 4.73 6.12 8.39
N GLU A 87 4.60 4.91 8.90
CA GLU A 87 4.34 4.63 10.32
C GLU A 87 5.42 5.21 11.23
N GLU A 88 6.69 5.01 10.89
CA GLU A 88 7.80 5.58 11.66
C GLU A 88 7.80 7.11 11.59
N SER A 89 7.52 7.68 10.43
CA SER A 89 7.40 9.13 10.26
C SER A 89 6.26 9.73 11.08
N ILE A 90 5.11 9.08 11.12
CA ILE A 90 3.94 9.47 11.94
C ILE A 90 4.33 9.46 13.42
N SER A 91 4.97 8.41 13.88
CA SER A 91 5.41 8.28 15.28
C SER A 91 6.24 9.48 15.72
N ALA A 92 7.22 9.86 14.89
CA ALA A 92 8.07 11.01 15.17
C ALA A 92 7.35 12.35 15.08
N LEU A 93 6.44 12.53 14.12
CA LEU A 93 5.70 13.78 13.93
C LEU A 93 4.62 13.95 15.01
N ASN A 94 3.92 12.89 15.41
CA ASN A 94 2.92 12.93 16.49
C ASN A 94 3.60 13.21 17.85
N ALA A 95 4.82 12.72 18.07
CA ALA A 95 5.61 13.10 19.24
C ALA A 95 5.96 14.61 19.29
N GLN A 96 5.90 15.29 18.14
CA GLN A 96 6.08 16.75 18.03
C GLN A 96 4.76 17.53 18.10
N GLY A 97 3.63 16.84 18.37
CA GLY A 97 2.31 17.45 18.55
C GLY A 97 1.44 17.49 17.30
N GLU A 98 1.81 16.78 16.22
CA GLU A 98 0.94 16.57 15.08
C GLU A 98 -0.14 15.51 15.40
N ARG A 99 -1.23 15.48 14.62
CA ARG A 99 -2.29 14.46 14.73
C ARG A 99 -2.46 13.75 13.39
N LEU A 100 -1.57 12.79 13.14
CA LEU A 100 -1.44 12.11 11.87
C LEU A 100 -1.79 10.64 12.00
N GLY A 101 -2.31 10.08 10.90
CA GLY A 101 -2.63 8.67 10.81
C GLY A 101 -2.33 8.07 9.43
N LEU A 102 -2.33 6.75 9.39
CA LEU A 102 -2.14 5.92 8.20
C LEU A 102 -3.18 4.82 8.18
N VAL A 103 -3.84 4.63 7.04
CA VAL A 103 -4.57 3.40 6.73
C VAL A 103 -3.72 2.54 5.81
N LYS A 104 -3.32 1.36 6.30
CA LYS A 104 -2.59 0.35 5.53
C LYS A 104 -3.60 -0.55 4.80
N VAL A 105 -3.59 -0.54 3.47
CA VAL A 105 -4.43 -1.41 2.66
C VAL A 105 -3.75 -2.77 2.53
N ARG A 106 -4.33 -3.82 3.13
CA ARG A 106 -3.81 -5.18 3.05
C ARG A 106 -4.57 -6.04 2.05
N LEU A 107 -5.89 -5.88 1.94
CA LEU A 107 -6.68 -6.47 0.86
C LEU A 107 -7.20 -5.39 -0.06
N TYR A 108 -6.56 -5.24 -1.23
CA TYR A 108 -6.96 -4.25 -2.22
C TYR A 108 -8.14 -4.73 -3.09
N ARG A 109 -8.15 -6.00 -3.45
CA ARG A 109 -9.21 -6.62 -4.28
C ARG A 109 -9.64 -7.98 -3.70
N PRO A 110 -10.94 -8.20 -3.49
CA PRO A 110 -12.06 -7.24 -3.60
C PRO A 110 -11.94 -6.10 -2.58
N PHE A 111 -12.34 -4.89 -2.96
CA PHE A 111 -12.32 -3.74 -2.04
C PHE A 111 -13.53 -3.81 -1.09
N ASP A 112 -13.27 -4.02 0.19
CA ASP A 112 -14.31 -4.07 1.24
C ASP A 112 -14.54 -2.65 1.77
N THR A 113 -15.46 -1.93 1.14
CA THR A 113 -15.75 -0.52 1.43
C THR A 113 -16.13 -0.28 2.88
N GLU A 114 -16.95 -1.16 3.46
CA GLU A 114 -17.41 -1.01 4.85
C GLU A 114 -16.22 -1.11 5.83
N SER A 115 -15.33 -2.10 5.64
CA SER A 115 -14.11 -2.22 6.46
C SER A 115 -13.15 -1.06 6.27
N PHE A 116 -13.05 -0.54 5.05
CA PHE A 116 -12.22 0.62 4.75
C PHE A 116 -12.73 1.88 5.49
N LEU A 117 -14.01 2.20 5.36
CA LEU A 117 -14.60 3.39 5.99
C LEU A 117 -14.53 3.31 7.53
N ARG A 118 -14.73 2.11 8.11
CA ARG A 118 -14.58 1.90 9.56
C ARG A 118 -13.14 2.08 10.07
N ALA A 119 -12.13 1.90 9.21
CA ALA A 119 -10.75 2.07 9.61
C ALA A 119 -10.32 3.54 9.71
N ILE A 120 -11.14 4.47 9.23
CA ILE A 120 -10.82 5.90 9.19
C ILE A 120 -11.43 6.60 10.41
N PRO A 121 -10.63 7.32 11.22
CA PRO A 121 -11.18 8.15 12.31
C PRO A 121 -12.15 9.20 11.80
N SER A 122 -13.21 9.44 12.56
CA SER A 122 -14.23 10.46 12.21
C SER A 122 -13.72 11.90 12.27
N SER A 123 -12.58 12.13 12.89
CA SER A 123 -11.91 13.43 13.00
C SER A 123 -11.15 13.85 11.73
N VAL A 124 -11.04 12.96 10.73
CA VAL A 124 -10.21 13.20 9.55
C VAL A 124 -10.82 14.30 8.67
N GLU A 125 -10.07 15.37 8.47
CA GLU A 125 -10.44 16.49 7.60
C GLU A 125 -9.87 16.32 6.17
N THR A 126 -8.66 15.77 6.08
CA THR A 126 -7.99 15.52 4.78
C THR A 126 -7.42 14.11 4.72
N LEU A 127 -7.72 13.44 3.63
CA LEU A 127 -7.23 12.10 3.30
C LEU A 127 -6.35 12.16 2.05
N THR A 128 -5.10 11.71 2.15
CA THR A 128 -4.24 11.58 0.99
C THR A 128 -4.08 10.12 0.60
N VAL A 129 -4.39 9.79 -0.64
CA VAL A 129 -4.21 8.44 -1.18
C VAL A 129 -2.91 8.40 -1.98
N LEU A 130 -2.02 7.49 -1.63
CA LEU A 130 -0.73 7.32 -2.30
C LEU A 130 -0.72 6.06 -3.16
N ASP A 131 -0.57 6.27 -4.46
CA ASP A 131 -0.41 5.20 -5.44
C ASP A 131 1.04 5.10 -5.93
N ARG A 132 1.57 3.88 -5.97
CA ARG A 132 2.91 3.60 -6.51
C ARG A 132 2.82 3.23 -8.00
N THR A 133 2.03 3.98 -8.73
CA THR A 133 1.80 3.83 -10.16
C THR A 133 1.51 5.16 -10.83
N LYS A 134 1.52 5.17 -12.15
CA LYS A 134 1.12 6.30 -12.99
C LYS A 134 0.20 5.77 -14.09
N GLU A 135 -1.07 6.13 -14.01
CA GLU A 135 -2.06 5.82 -15.05
C GLU A 135 -2.13 6.99 -16.04
N ALA A 136 -1.44 6.86 -17.15
CA ALA A 136 -1.40 7.93 -18.15
C ALA A 136 -2.78 8.17 -18.78
N GLY A 137 -3.27 9.41 -18.67
CA GLY A 137 -4.58 9.81 -19.21
C GLY A 137 -5.78 9.47 -18.32
N ALA A 138 -5.60 8.78 -17.20
CA ALA A 138 -6.66 8.54 -16.22
C ALA A 138 -6.93 9.80 -15.38
N ILE A 139 -8.15 9.89 -14.83
CA ILE A 139 -8.54 10.96 -13.90
C ILE A 139 -7.92 10.81 -12.52
N GLY A 140 -7.32 9.67 -12.23
CA GLY A 140 -6.62 9.34 -11.00
C GLY A 140 -6.02 7.95 -11.05
N GLU A 141 -5.14 7.64 -10.14
CA GLU A 141 -4.54 6.33 -9.98
C GLU A 141 -5.54 5.36 -9.31
N PRO A 142 -5.33 4.03 -9.43
CA PRO A 142 -6.34 3.02 -9.05
C PRO A 142 -6.84 3.10 -7.61
N LEU A 143 -5.94 3.19 -6.62
CA LEU A 143 -6.37 3.26 -5.22
C LEU A 143 -7.10 4.58 -4.93
N TYR A 144 -6.62 5.69 -5.48
CA TYR A 144 -7.26 6.98 -5.33
C TYR A 144 -8.69 6.97 -5.87
N THR A 145 -8.91 6.40 -7.06
CA THR A 145 -10.25 6.32 -7.65
C THR A 145 -11.18 5.43 -6.85
N ASP A 146 -10.70 4.31 -6.32
CA ASP A 146 -11.52 3.43 -5.47
C ASP A 146 -11.91 4.11 -4.15
N VAL A 147 -10.98 4.82 -3.52
CA VAL A 147 -11.26 5.58 -2.29
C VAL A 147 -12.26 6.70 -2.55
N CYS A 148 -12.10 7.46 -3.62
CA CYS A 148 -13.09 8.49 -4.01
C CYS A 148 -14.47 7.89 -4.24
N THR A 149 -14.55 6.74 -4.94
CA THR A 149 -15.81 6.03 -5.20
C THR A 149 -16.45 5.54 -3.90
N ALA A 150 -15.64 4.99 -2.98
CA ALA A 150 -16.14 4.51 -1.70
C ALA A 150 -16.83 5.63 -0.90
N PHE A 151 -16.24 6.79 -0.81
CA PHE A 151 -16.86 7.92 -0.13
C PHE A 151 -18.08 8.47 -0.89
N MET A 152 -18.01 8.52 -2.22
CA MET A 152 -19.12 9.02 -3.05
C MET A 152 -20.38 8.16 -2.93
N GLU A 153 -20.20 6.83 -2.82
CA GLU A 153 -21.32 5.90 -2.72
C GLU A 153 -21.88 5.74 -1.30
N TYR A 154 -21.04 5.91 -0.27
CA TYR A 154 -21.37 5.51 1.09
C TYR A 154 -21.44 6.66 2.09
N GLY A 155 -21.20 7.90 1.70
CA GLY A 155 -21.46 9.02 2.58
C GLY A 155 -20.59 10.26 2.34
N GLU A 156 -20.75 11.25 3.24
CA GLU A 156 -19.89 12.40 3.31
C GLU A 156 -18.50 11.99 3.83
N GLY A 157 -17.46 12.63 3.31
CA GLY A 157 -16.09 12.28 3.65
C GLY A 157 -15.16 13.48 3.75
N PRO A 158 -13.92 13.25 4.15
CA PRO A 158 -12.88 14.24 4.19
C PRO A 158 -12.54 14.75 2.79
N LYS A 159 -11.78 15.82 2.72
CA LYS A 159 -11.14 16.23 1.45
C LYS A 159 -10.16 15.15 0.99
N ILE A 160 -10.35 14.60 -0.20
CA ILE A 160 -9.50 13.51 -0.72
C ILE A 160 -8.52 14.06 -1.74
N VAL A 161 -7.24 13.70 -1.58
CA VAL A 161 -6.12 14.13 -2.42
C VAL A 161 -5.36 12.90 -2.91
N GLY A 162 -5.03 12.85 -4.19
CA GLY A 162 -4.22 11.79 -4.80
C GLY A 162 -2.75 12.17 -4.94
N GLY A 163 -1.86 11.24 -4.70
CA GLY A 163 -0.42 11.42 -4.89
C GLY A 163 0.27 10.19 -5.45
N ARG A 164 1.34 10.40 -6.20
CA ARG A 164 2.18 9.37 -6.80
C ARG A 164 3.55 9.38 -6.18
N TYR A 165 4.06 8.19 -5.83
CA TYR A 165 5.36 8.01 -5.21
C TYR A 165 6.03 6.71 -5.65
N GLY A 166 7.32 6.60 -5.46
CA GLY A 166 8.03 5.32 -5.44
C GLY A 166 8.01 4.50 -6.74
N LEU A 167 7.56 5.08 -7.86
CA LEU A 167 7.46 4.39 -9.14
C LEU A 167 8.81 3.79 -9.55
N SER A 168 8.79 2.56 -10.06
CA SER A 168 9.99 1.80 -10.43
C SER A 168 11.01 1.67 -9.28
N SER A 169 10.52 1.43 -8.06
CA SER A 169 11.33 1.32 -6.82
C SER A 169 12.12 2.59 -6.48
N LYS A 170 11.64 3.76 -6.95
CA LYS A 170 12.16 5.05 -6.50
C LYS A 170 12.04 5.15 -4.98
N GLU A 171 13.08 5.64 -4.35
CA GLU A 171 13.15 5.83 -2.90
C GLU A 171 11.95 6.65 -2.37
N PHE A 172 11.46 6.28 -1.20
CA PHE A 172 10.42 7.01 -0.48
C PHE A 172 10.86 7.22 0.95
N THR A 173 11.37 8.42 1.22
CA THR A 173 12.02 8.77 2.48
C THR A 173 11.06 9.46 3.46
N PRO A 174 11.39 9.50 4.77
CA PRO A 174 10.64 10.25 5.76
C PRO A 174 10.43 11.74 5.42
N ASN A 175 11.41 12.37 4.80
CA ASN A 175 11.27 13.76 4.32
C ASN A 175 10.16 13.92 3.27
N MET A 176 10.04 12.94 2.38
CA MET A 176 8.96 12.91 1.36
C MET A 176 7.62 12.69 2.02
N ILE A 177 7.55 11.84 3.04
CA ILE A 177 6.34 11.58 3.82
C ILE A 177 5.89 12.85 4.56
N LYS A 178 6.83 13.53 5.20
CA LYS A 178 6.55 14.83 5.82
C LYS A 178 6.01 15.84 4.81
N ALA A 179 6.58 15.92 3.61
CA ALA A 179 6.09 16.80 2.55
C ALA A 179 4.66 16.47 2.12
N VAL A 180 4.26 15.18 2.13
CA VAL A 180 2.87 14.78 1.87
C VAL A 180 1.94 15.31 2.96
N TYR A 181 2.28 15.14 4.25
CA TYR A 181 1.47 15.68 5.35
C TYR A 181 1.44 17.21 5.36
N ASP A 182 2.54 17.87 5.03
CA ASP A 182 2.59 19.34 4.92
C ASP A 182 1.70 19.85 3.78
N ASN A 183 1.63 19.15 2.66
CA ASN A 183 0.68 19.46 1.59
C ASN A 183 -0.77 19.45 2.09
N MET A 184 -1.13 18.52 2.98
CA MET A 184 -2.48 18.41 3.54
C MET A 184 -2.86 19.60 4.45
N LYS A 185 -1.88 20.33 5.00
CA LYS A 185 -2.12 21.55 5.81
C LYS A 185 -2.59 22.74 4.97
N SER A 186 -2.38 22.69 3.67
CA SER A 186 -2.77 23.78 2.79
C SER A 186 -4.30 23.88 2.65
N VAL A 187 -4.83 25.09 2.62
CA VAL A 187 -6.24 25.34 2.26
C VAL A 187 -6.61 24.72 0.91
N GLN A 188 -5.64 24.72 -0.01
CA GLN A 188 -5.75 24.09 -1.32
C GLN A 188 -4.57 23.14 -1.52
N PRO A 189 -4.61 21.93 -0.97
CA PRO A 189 -3.55 20.96 -1.18
C PRO A 189 -3.45 20.60 -2.66
N LYS A 190 -2.21 20.45 -3.12
CA LYS A 190 -1.93 20.00 -4.48
C LYS A 190 -2.47 18.59 -4.64
N ASN A 191 -3.41 18.41 -5.59
CA ASN A 191 -3.96 17.12 -5.96
C ASN A 191 -3.20 16.52 -7.15
N HIS A 192 -3.20 15.19 -7.30
CA HIS A 192 -2.44 14.45 -8.31
C HIS A 192 -0.95 14.83 -8.31
N PHE A 193 -0.42 15.06 -7.12
CA PHE A 193 0.98 15.43 -6.96
C PHE A 193 1.92 14.24 -7.19
N THR A 194 3.19 14.57 -7.38
CA THR A 194 4.30 13.62 -7.31
C THR A 194 5.21 13.97 -6.14
N VAL A 195 5.84 12.98 -5.54
CA VAL A 195 6.88 13.18 -4.52
C VAL A 195 8.08 12.29 -4.80
N GLY A 196 9.28 12.82 -4.56
CA GLY A 196 10.54 12.10 -4.81
C GLY A 196 11.14 12.32 -6.20
N ILE A 197 10.50 13.08 -7.05
CA ILE A 197 11.04 13.56 -8.32
C ILE A 197 10.85 15.07 -8.44
N ASN A 198 11.50 15.68 -9.44
CA ASN A 198 11.21 17.04 -9.88
C ASN A 198 10.52 16.96 -11.25
N ASP A 199 9.20 17.16 -11.24
CA ASP A 199 8.41 17.23 -12.47
C ASP A 199 8.46 18.69 -13.01
N ASP A 200 9.25 18.89 -14.03
CA ASP A 200 9.46 20.17 -14.70
C ASP A 200 8.51 20.40 -15.90
N VAL A 201 7.62 19.44 -16.17
CA VAL A 201 6.65 19.50 -17.27
C VAL A 201 5.28 19.99 -16.79
N THR A 202 4.72 19.30 -15.79
CA THR A 202 3.39 19.61 -15.25
C THR A 202 3.42 20.24 -13.85
N HIS A 203 4.62 20.36 -13.27
CA HIS A 203 4.88 21.01 -11.97
C HIS A 203 4.04 20.42 -10.81
N THR A 204 3.81 19.11 -10.84
CA THR A 204 3.02 18.40 -9.82
C THR A 204 3.83 18.00 -8.60
N SER A 205 5.16 18.12 -8.60
CA SER A 205 6.03 17.72 -7.50
C SER A 205 5.80 18.55 -6.23
N LEU A 206 5.86 17.86 -5.11
CA LEU A 206 5.98 18.50 -3.80
C LEU A 206 7.44 18.87 -3.52
N GLU A 207 7.64 20.01 -2.89
CA GLU A 207 8.94 20.38 -2.34
C GLU A 207 9.22 19.53 -1.10
N VAL A 208 10.45 19.04 -0.97
CA VAL A 208 10.88 18.16 0.11
C VAL A 208 11.96 18.85 0.93
N ASP A 209 11.60 19.16 2.18
CA ASP A 209 12.58 19.61 3.17
C ASP A 209 13.45 18.42 3.63
N LYS A 210 14.77 18.55 3.51
CA LYS A 210 15.73 17.48 3.84
C LYS A 210 16.11 17.43 5.32
N GLY A 211 15.56 18.30 6.14
CA GLY A 211 15.92 18.42 7.57
C GLY A 211 15.24 17.42 8.50
N PHE A 212 14.18 16.73 8.05
CA PHE A 212 13.45 15.78 8.90
C PHE A 212 14.11 14.39 8.91
N ASN A 213 14.46 13.90 10.08
CA ASN A 213 15.00 12.57 10.31
C ASN A 213 14.33 11.95 11.54
N PRO A 214 13.46 10.93 11.38
CA PRO A 214 12.79 10.24 12.47
C PRO A 214 13.63 9.13 13.10
N ALA A 215 14.83 8.86 12.60
CA ALA A 215 15.65 7.77 13.10
C ALA A 215 15.94 7.96 14.61
N PRO A 216 15.81 6.90 15.43
CA PRO A 216 16.11 6.96 16.84
C PRO A 216 17.54 7.43 17.11
N GLU A 217 17.75 8.07 18.27
CA GLU A 217 19.09 8.47 18.70
C GLU A 217 20.01 7.23 18.77
N GLY A 218 21.25 7.37 18.29
CA GLY A 218 22.21 6.29 18.22
C GLY A 218 22.05 5.36 17.00
N THR A 219 21.15 5.67 16.07
CA THR A 219 21.10 4.98 14.77
C THR A 219 22.36 5.25 13.96
N ILE A 220 22.98 4.18 13.46
CA ILE A 220 24.13 4.25 12.56
C ILE A 220 23.67 3.88 11.16
N ALA A 221 23.71 4.84 10.24
CA ALA A 221 23.40 4.61 8.83
C ALA A 221 24.70 4.39 8.05
N ALA A 222 24.76 3.29 7.28
CA ALA A 222 25.91 3.01 6.40
C ALA A 222 25.41 2.85 4.95
N LYS A 223 26.16 3.40 4.00
CA LYS A 223 25.88 3.26 2.57
C LYS A 223 27.09 2.62 1.88
N PHE A 224 26.85 1.50 1.22
CA PHE A 224 27.84 0.80 0.43
C PHE A 224 27.72 1.20 -1.04
N TRP A 225 28.80 1.70 -1.61
CA TRP A 225 28.86 2.09 -3.02
C TRP A 225 29.59 1.02 -3.83
N GLY A 226 28.99 0.58 -4.93
CA GLY A 226 29.57 -0.41 -5.84
C GLY A 226 29.19 -0.15 -7.28
N LEU A 227 29.94 -0.71 -8.20
CA LEU A 227 29.74 -0.59 -9.66
C LEU A 227 28.95 -1.77 -10.25
N GLY A 228 28.31 -2.57 -9.42
CA GLY A 228 27.52 -3.72 -9.83
C GLY A 228 28.20 -5.04 -9.45
N ALA A 229 28.77 -5.78 -10.40
CA ALA A 229 29.37 -7.10 -10.17
C ALA A 229 30.80 -7.01 -9.57
N ASP A 230 31.00 -6.18 -8.58
CA ASP A 230 32.30 -5.92 -7.93
C ASP A 230 32.42 -6.53 -6.52
N GLY A 231 31.41 -7.31 -6.08
CA GLY A 231 31.40 -7.94 -4.75
C GLY A 231 30.83 -7.07 -3.64
N THR A 232 30.44 -5.83 -3.89
CA THR A 232 29.92 -4.90 -2.86
C THR A 232 28.66 -5.43 -2.18
N VAL A 233 27.78 -6.14 -2.93
CA VAL A 233 26.57 -6.77 -2.35
C VAL A 233 26.95 -7.82 -1.32
N GLY A 234 27.92 -8.70 -1.62
CA GLY A 234 28.42 -9.69 -0.67
C GLY A 234 29.12 -9.06 0.54
N ALA A 235 29.88 -7.99 0.34
CA ALA A 235 30.51 -7.24 1.42
C ALA A 235 29.47 -6.62 2.37
N ASN A 236 28.39 -6.06 1.82
CA ASN A 236 27.29 -5.53 2.61
C ASN A 236 26.58 -6.63 3.43
N GLN A 237 26.27 -7.76 2.81
CA GLN A 237 25.67 -8.92 3.50
C GLN A 237 26.56 -9.43 4.65
N SER A 238 27.87 -9.54 4.40
CA SER A 238 28.82 -9.95 5.43
C SER A 238 28.92 -8.95 6.57
N ALA A 239 28.89 -7.65 6.27
CA ALA A 239 28.93 -6.60 7.30
C ALA A 239 27.67 -6.66 8.18
N ILE A 240 26.48 -6.82 7.57
CA ILE A 240 25.20 -6.96 8.31
C ILE A 240 25.21 -8.20 9.20
N ALA A 241 25.67 -9.35 8.68
CA ALA A 241 25.79 -10.57 9.47
C ALA A 241 26.73 -10.40 10.69
N ILE A 242 27.91 -9.81 10.48
CA ILE A 242 28.87 -9.55 11.56
C ILE A 242 28.24 -8.63 12.62
N ILE A 243 27.54 -7.58 12.22
CA ILE A 243 26.88 -6.65 13.16
C ILE A 243 25.78 -7.38 13.93
N GLY A 244 24.91 -8.13 13.25
CA GLY A 244 23.82 -8.87 13.88
C GLY A 244 24.29 -9.95 14.85
N ASP A 245 25.37 -10.67 14.51
CA ASP A 245 25.92 -11.73 15.35
C ASP A 245 26.68 -11.20 16.58
N ASN A 246 27.14 -9.98 16.58
CA ASN A 246 28.00 -9.42 17.63
C ASN A 246 27.42 -8.22 18.38
N THR A 247 26.19 -7.80 18.07
CA THR A 247 25.50 -6.67 18.73
C THR A 247 24.02 -6.94 18.84
N ASP A 248 23.33 -6.20 19.73
CA ASP A 248 21.86 -6.21 19.85
C ASP A 248 21.18 -5.27 18.83
N LYS A 249 21.91 -4.85 17.80
CA LYS A 249 21.39 -3.99 16.71
C LYS A 249 20.90 -4.84 15.54
N TYR A 250 19.80 -4.43 14.94
CA TYR A 250 19.20 -5.02 13.74
C TYR A 250 18.51 -3.95 12.88
#